data_1bb534c08c8738ecef24b65b2177540a
#
_entry.id   1bb534c08c8738ecef24b65b2177540a
#
_cell.length_a   1.000
_cell.length_b   1.000
_cell.length_c   1.000
_cell.angle_alpha   90.00
_cell.angle_beta   90.00
_cell.angle_gamma   90.00
#
_symmetry.space_group_name_H-M   'P 1'
#
loop_
_entity.id
_entity.type
_entity.pdbx_description
1 polymer ?
#
loop_
_entity_poly.entity_id
_entity_poly.type
_entity_poly.pdbx_seq_one_letter_code
_entity_poly.pdbx_strand_id
1 'polypeptide(L)'
;MSEIKNIRSRRKCPVSLLWISLLLVGFASSIFAAKDYSIETIPNVRLSNRLNHVSNPDGIITPDDAARINQLLNVVEDSLGIEVAVVAVNSIGDQDARMFATDLFKHWGLGQKSKDNGLLIQLVTEPSQRSVVFETGYGIEGVLPDAICYRLQQRYMMPDLKAGDYSAGMLKGVMAVTKYLMSSDYERAGMTGNRFSSSS
;
A
#
# COMPACT_ATOMS: atom_id res chain seq x y z
N MET A 1 -13.56 84.50 43.76
CA MET A 1 -12.96 83.37 44.50
C MET A 1 -13.90 82.23 44.39
N SER A 2 -13.69 81.35 43.44
CA SER A 2 -14.40 80.08 43.33
C SER A 2 -13.62 79.17 42.38
N GLU A 3 -13.11 78.08 42.95
CA GLU A 3 -12.30 77.06 42.28
C GLU A 3 -13.16 76.24 41.32
N ILE A 4 -12.68 76.08 40.11
CA ILE A 4 -13.25 75.13 39.11
C ILE A 4 -12.52 73.82 39.27
N LYS A 5 -13.19 72.80 39.79
CA LYS A 5 -12.70 71.44 39.82
C LYS A 5 -12.89 70.79 38.45
N ASN A 6 -11.80 70.51 37.84
CA ASN A 6 -11.69 69.79 36.55
C ASN A 6 -11.88 68.27 36.75
N ILE A 7 -13.03 67.73 36.35
CA ILE A 7 -13.31 66.30 36.39
C ILE A 7 -12.88 65.70 35.05
N ARG A 8 -11.71 65.06 35.04
CA ARG A 8 -11.17 64.31 33.92
C ARG A 8 -11.87 62.93 33.83
N SER A 9 -12.86 62.80 32.97
CA SER A 9 -13.50 61.55 32.62
C SER A 9 -12.52 60.67 31.86
N ARG A 10 -12.07 59.59 32.50
CA ARG A 10 -11.29 58.54 31.84
C ARG A 10 -12.26 57.61 31.08
N ARG A 11 -12.31 57.75 29.76
CA ARG A 11 -12.99 56.79 28.91
C ARG A 11 -12.13 55.50 28.87
N LYS A 12 -12.64 54.46 29.50
CA LYS A 12 -12.06 53.10 29.37
C LYS A 12 -12.46 52.54 28.00
N CYS A 13 -11.51 52.33 27.12
CA CYS A 13 -11.72 51.63 25.84
C CYS A 13 -12.01 50.15 26.13
N PRO A 14 -13.08 49.54 25.58
CA PRO A 14 -13.32 48.12 25.67
C PRO A 14 -12.54 47.38 24.54
N VAL A 15 -11.22 47.24 24.71
CA VAL A 15 -10.38 46.51 23.74
C VAL A 15 -10.34 45.02 24.01
N SER A 16 -11.03 44.53 25.06
CA SER A 16 -10.91 43.14 25.49
C SER A 16 -11.95 42.18 24.92
N LEU A 17 -12.98 42.66 24.21
CA LEU A 17 -14.04 41.79 23.65
C LEU A 17 -13.81 41.37 22.21
N LEU A 18 -12.91 42.04 21.47
CA LEU A 18 -12.61 41.69 20.08
C LEU A 18 -11.55 40.58 19.91
N TRP A 19 -10.79 40.26 20.94
CA TRP A 19 -9.77 39.22 20.91
C TRP A 19 -10.28 37.83 21.29
N ILE A 20 -11.48 37.73 21.92
CA ILE A 20 -12.06 36.43 22.31
C ILE A 20 -12.83 35.80 21.15
N SER A 21 -13.29 36.57 20.17
CA SER A 21 -14.01 36.03 18.99
C SER A 21 -13.11 35.46 17.93
N LEU A 22 -11.79 35.75 17.96
CA LEU A 22 -10.83 35.28 16.96
C LEU A 22 -10.21 33.91 17.30
N LEU A 23 -10.45 33.39 18.51
CA LEU A 23 -9.87 32.11 18.98
C LEU A 23 -10.82 30.91 18.82
N LEU A 24 -12.02 31.11 18.28
CA LEU A 24 -13.03 30.07 18.07
C LEU A 24 -13.20 29.64 16.60
N VAL A 25 -12.38 30.21 15.69
CA VAL A 25 -12.38 29.83 14.28
C VAL A 25 -11.10 29.03 14.01
N GLY A 26 -11.14 27.72 14.18
CA GLY A 26 -10.03 26.94 13.65
C GLY A 26 -9.71 25.60 14.28
N PHE A 27 -10.70 24.79 14.62
CA PHE A 27 -10.46 23.35 14.73
C PHE A 27 -11.68 22.60 14.19
N ALA A 28 -12.03 22.88 12.95
CA ALA A 28 -12.70 21.87 12.14
C ALA A 28 -11.62 20.87 11.76
N SER A 29 -11.23 19.98 12.68
CA SER A 29 -10.55 18.75 12.33
C SER A 29 -11.51 18.02 11.40
N SER A 30 -11.27 18.14 10.10
CA SER A 30 -11.90 17.27 9.12
C SER A 30 -11.51 15.86 9.53
N ILE A 31 -12.40 15.15 10.22
CA ILE A 31 -12.33 13.72 10.38
C ILE A 31 -12.52 13.19 8.94
N PHE A 32 -11.43 13.05 8.22
CA PHE A 32 -11.40 12.27 7.00
C PHE A 32 -11.63 10.83 7.48
N ALA A 33 -12.88 10.39 7.46
CA ALA A 33 -13.17 8.97 7.60
C ALA A 33 -12.39 8.25 6.50
N ALA A 34 -11.54 7.29 6.88
CA ALA A 34 -10.83 6.47 5.92
C ALA A 34 -11.88 5.84 4.99
N LYS A 35 -11.63 5.90 3.69
CA LYS A 35 -12.53 5.28 2.71
C LYS A 35 -12.31 3.77 2.77
N ASP A 36 -13.37 3.03 3.02
CA ASP A 36 -13.33 1.57 2.91
C ASP A 36 -13.38 1.14 1.45
N TYR A 37 -12.48 0.23 1.10
CA TYR A 37 -12.45 -0.35 -0.24
C TYR A 37 -13.08 -1.75 -0.25
N SER A 38 -13.82 -2.02 -1.32
CA SER A 38 -14.23 -3.38 -1.70
C SER A 38 -13.40 -3.86 -2.89
N ILE A 39 -13.47 -5.15 -3.20
CA ILE A 39 -12.73 -5.73 -4.34
C ILE A 39 -13.13 -5.07 -5.67
N GLU A 40 -14.36 -4.54 -5.80
CA GLU A 40 -14.86 -3.85 -6.99
C GLU A 40 -14.40 -2.39 -7.07
N THR A 41 -14.09 -1.77 -5.92
CA THR A 41 -13.75 -0.34 -5.85
C THR A 41 -12.27 -0.05 -5.86
N ILE A 42 -11.41 -1.07 -5.62
CA ILE A 42 -9.96 -0.92 -5.79
C ILE A 42 -9.63 -0.80 -7.29
N PRO A 43 -8.95 0.27 -7.71
CA PRO A 43 -8.60 0.46 -9.12
C PRO A 43 -7.65 -0.63 -9.63
N ASN A 44 -8.07 -1.41 -10.63
CA ASN A 44 -7.12 -2.26 -11.36
C ASN A 44 -6.39 -1.41 -12.42
N VAL A 45 -5.24 -0.88 -12.03
CA VAL A 45 -4.45 0.04 -12.86
C VAL A 45 -3.91 -0.61 -14.15
N ARG A 46 -3.77 -1.93 -14.17
CA ARG A 46 -3.29 -2.69 -15.33
C ARG A 46 -4.29 -2.70 -16.49
N LEU A 47 -5.58 -2.50 -16.22
CA LEU A 47 -6.60 -2.38 -17.27
C LEU A 47 -6.39 -1.14 -18.14
N SER A 48 -5.86 -0.06 -17.56
CA SER A 48 -5.57 1.18 -18.30
C SER A 48 -4.16 1.19 -18.90
N ASN A 49 -3.19 0.61 -18.19
CA ASN A 49 -1.81 0.48 -18.65
C ASN A 49 -1.15 -0.74 -18.02
N ARG A 50 -0.79 -1.72 -18.84
CA ARG A 50 -0.17 -2.99 -18.39
C ARG A 50 1.16 -2.81 -17.67
N LEU A 51 1.88 -1.70 -17.91
CA LEU A 51 3.14 -1.37 -17.25
C LEU A 51 2.94 -0.83 -15.81
N ASN A 52 1.70 -0.59 -15.40
CA ASN A 52 1.37 -0.17 -14.05
C ASN A 52 0.97 -1.38 -13.21
N HIS A 53 1.72 -1.62 -12.15
CA HIS A 53 1.51 -2.72 -11.21
C HIS A 53 0.97 -2.24 -9.86
N VAL A 54 1.07 -0.93 -9.55
CA VAL A 54 0.80 -0.37 -8.23
C VAL A 54 -0.55 0.32 -8.20
N SER A 55 -1.53 -0.28 -7.52
CA SER A 55 -2.80 0.34 -7.14
C SER A 55 -2.65 0.98 -5.76
N ASN A 56 -2.63 2.30 -5.70
CA ASN A 56 -2.32 3.10 -4.51
C ASN A 56 -3.25 4.31 -4.40
N PRO A 57 -4.58 4.08 -4.28
CA PRO A 57 -5.56 5.16 -4.35
C PRO A 57 -5.47 6.14 -3.18
N ASP A 58 -4.92 5.73 -2.04
CA ASP A 58 -4.75 6.56 -0.84
C ASP A 58 -3.38 7.25 -0.76
N GLY A 59 -2.50 7.06 -1.75
CA GLY A 59 -1.19 7.70 -1.78
C GLY A 59 -0.22 7.21 -0.69
N ILE A 60 -0.38 5.97 -0.21
CA ILE A 60 0.46 5.37 0.84
C ILE A 60 1.91 5.17 0.34
N ILE A 61 2.04 4.75 -0.91
CA ILE A 61 3.34 4.60 -1.58
C ILE A 61 3.63 5.91 -2.31
N THR A 62 4.82 6.45 -2.14
CA THR A 62 5.22 7.69 -2.82
C THR A 62 5.25 7.49 -4.34
N PRO A 63 5.04 8.54 -5.15
CA PRO A 63 5.10 8.43 -6.62
C PRO A 63 6.43 7.87 -7.13
N ASP A 64 7.55 8.26 -6.50
CA ASP A 64 8.89 7.79 -6.87
C ASP A 64 9.07 6.31 -6.59
N ASP A 65 8.62 5.83 -5.43
CA ASP A 65 8.69 4.41 -5.08
C ASP A 65 7.72 3.57 -5.93
N ALA A 66 6.52 4.08 -6.21
CA ALA A 66 5.58 3.43 -7.12
C ALA A 66 6.16 3.28 -8.53
N ALA A 67 6.85 4.30 -9.05
CA ALA A 67 7.54 4.23 -10.33
C ALA A 67 8.66 3.17 -10.32
N ARG A 68 9.46 3.10 -9.25
CA ARG A 68 10.51 2.08 -9.08
C ARG A 68 9.93 0.67 -8.97
N ILE A 69 8.84 0.50 -8.23
CA ILE A 69 8.11 -0.77 -8.13
C ILE A 69 7.64 -1.21 -9.51
N ASN A 70 7.00 -0.33 -10.28
CA ASN A 70 6.55 -0.62 -11.63
C ASN A 70 7.71 -1.08 -12.53
N GLN A 71 8.86 -0.39 -12.49
CA GLN A 71 10.05 -0.78 -13.27
C GLN A 71 10.56 -2.18 -12.91
N LEU A 72 10.66 -2.50 -11.61
CA LEU A 72 11.10 -3.81 -11.14
C LEU A 72 10.14 -4.92 -11.58
N LEU A 73 8.84 -4.68 -11.47
CA LEU A 73 7.82 -5.68 -11.79
C LEU A 73 7.66 -5.88 -13.30
N ASN A 74 7.88 -4.85 -14.12
CA ASN A 74 7.97 -5.00 -15.56
C ASN A 74 9.13 -5.95 -15.95
N VAL A 75 10.30 -5.84 -15.30
CA VAL A 75 11.42 -6.78 -15.53
C VAL A 75 11.04 -8.20 -15.13
N VAL A 76 10.34 -8.40 -14.03
CA VAL A 76 9.86 -9.73 -13.59
C VAL A 76 8.87 -10.30 -14.62
N GLU A 77 7.90 -9.52 -15.06
CA GLU A 77 6.91 -9.96 -16.04
C GLU A 77 7.57 -10.29 -17.39
N ASP A 78 8.45 -9.42 -17.88
CA ASP A 78 9.15 -9.62 -19.18
C ASP A 78 10.09 -10.83 -19.16
N SER A 79 10.80 -11.06 -18.05
CA SER A 79 11.81 -12.11 -17.96
C SER A 79 11.25 -13.47 -17.58
N LEU A 80 10.25 -13.49 -16.69
CA LEU A 80 9.74 -14.72 -16.06
C LEU A 80 8.28 -15.01 -16.44
N GLY A 81 7.60 -14.02 -17.01
CA GLY A 81 6.17 -14.07 -17.31
C GLY A 81 5.28 -14.08 -16.08
N ILE A 82 5.81 -13.78 -14.88
CA ILE A 82 5.04 -13.72 -13.64
C ILE A 82 4.31 -12.38 -13.58
N GLU A 83 2.99 -12.43 -13.43
CA GLU A 83 2.15 -11.25 -13.31
C GLU A 83 2.04 -10.82 -11.85
N VAL A 84 2.55 -9.64 -11.51
CA VAL A 84 2.54 -9.13 -10.13
C VAL A 84 1.67 -7.88 -10.04
N ALA A 85 0.83 -7.82 -9.01
CA ALA A 85 0.12 -6.61 -8.63
C ALA A 85 0.45 -6.21 -7.20
N VAL A 86 0.53 -4.90 -6.95
CA VAL A 86 0.73 -4.31 -5.63
C VAL A 86 -0.46 -3.44 -5.31
N VAL A 87 -1.04 -3.64 -4.13
CA VAL A 87 -2.17 -2.86 -3.63
C VAL A 87 -1.81 -2.27 -2.27
N ALA A 88 -2.00 -0.96 -2.12
CA ALA A 88 -1.84 -0.27 -0.84
C ALA A 88 -3.08 0.60 -0.57
N VAL A 89 -3.82 0.27 0.48
CA VAL A 89 -5.06 0.95 0.89
C VAL A 89 -5.06 1.19 2.39
N ASN A 90 -5.78 2.23 2.81
CA ASN A 90 -5.95 2.51 4.23
C ASN A 90 -6.86 1.48 4.88
N SER A 91 -8.04 1.24 4.33
CA SER A 91 -9.06 0.40 4.96
C SER A 91 -9.80 -0.47 3.95
N ILE A 92 -10.16 -1.67 4.37
CA ILE A 92 -11.01 -2.63 3.65
C ILE A 92 -12.32 -2.90 4.41
N GLY A 93 -12.72 -2.00 5.34
CA GLY A 93 -13.87 -2.18 6.22
C GLY A 93 -13.63 -3.33 7.21
N ASP A 94 -14.67 -4.08 7.54
CA ASP A 94 -14.60 -5.19 8.51
C ASP A 94 -14.13 -6.53 7.90
N GLN A 95 -13.53 -6.51 6.71
CA GLN A 95 -13.12 -7.71 5.99
C GLN A 95 -11.79 -8.26 6.52
N ASP A 96 -11.64 -9.60 6.51
CA ASP A 96 -10.35 -10.24 6.76
C ASP A 96 -9.38 -9.98 5.60
N ALA A 97 -8.18 -9.50 5.93
CA ALA A 97 -7.22 -9.05 4.93
C ALA A 97 -6.71 -10.18 4.01
N ARG A 98 -6.63 -11.42 4.51
CA ARG A 98 -6.20 -12.57 3.70
C ARG A 98 -7.33 -13.01 2.76
N MET A 99 -8.56 -13.09 3.26
CA MET A 99 -9.72 -13.40 2.41
C MET A 99 -9.90 -12.34 1.34
N PHE A 100 -9.78 -11.08 1.72
CA PHE A 100 -9.85 -9.96 0.78
C PHE A 100 -8.78 -10.06 -0.32
N ALA A 101 -7.53 -10.37 0.03
CA ALA A 101 -6.45 -10.55 -0.95
C ALA A 101 -6.74 -11.71 -1.91
N THR A 102 -7.23 -12.84 -1.40
CA THR A 102 -7.61 -14.01 -2.22
C THR A 102 -8.75 -13.68 -3.19
N ASP A 103 -9.78 -12.98 -2.71
CA ASP A 103 -10.92 -12.61 -3.55
C ASP A 103 -10.53 -11.55 -4.59
N LEU A 104 -9.70 -10.56 -4.21
CA LEU A 104 -9.17 -9.56 -5.12
C LEU A 104 -8.28 -10.18 -6.21
N PHE A 105 -7.41 -11.12 -5.83
CA PHE A 105 -6.56 -11.88 -6.75
C PHE A 105 -7.40 -12.59 -7.82
N LYS A 106 -8.46 -13.28 -7.40
CA LYS A 106 -9.40 -13.97 -8.29
C LYS A 106 -10.20 -12.98 -9.15
N HIS A 107 -10.69 -11.91 -8.54
CA HIS A 107 -11.50 -10.88 -9.24
C HIS A 107 -10.69 -10.19 -10.35
N TRP A 108 -9.42 -9.91 -10.11
CA TRP A 108 -8.54 -9.35 -11.12
C TRP A 108 -8.02 -10.38 -12.13
N GLY A 109 -8.15 -11.67 -11.81
CA GLY A 109 -7.66 -12.76 -12.64
C GLY A 109 -6.16 -12.72 -12.82
N LEU A 110 -5.43 -12.43 -11.72
CA LEU A 110 -3.97 -12.31 -11.76
C LEU A 110 -3.31 -13.63 -12.15
N GLY A 111 -2.34 -13.53 -13.05
CA GLY A 111 -1.64 -14.68 -13.63
C GLY A 111 -2.26 -15.15 -14.93
N GLN A 112 -1.44 -15.78 -15.76
CA GLN A 112 -1.89 -16.36 -17.02
C GLN A 112 -2.73 -17.61 -16.76
N LYS A 113 -3.93 -17.68 -17.33
CA LYS A 113 -4.90 -18.80 -17.14
C LYS A 113 -4.31 -20.21 -17.30
N SER A 114 -3.27 -20.36 -18.12
CA SER A 114 -2.63 -21.66 -18.36
C SER A 114 -1.46 -21.94 -17.40
N LYS A 115 -0.97 -20.94 -16.68
CA LYS A 115 0.25 -21.04 -15.85
C LYS A 115 -0.04 -20.76 -14.37
N ASP A 116 -1.12 -20.05 -14.07
CA ASP A 116 -1.54 -19.64 -12.71
C ASP A 116 -0.40 -18.94 -11.94
N ASN A 117 0.36 -18.09 -12.65
CA ASN A 117 1.63 -17.52 -12.25
C ASN A 117 1.49 -16.05 -11.79
N GLY A 118 0.43 -15.77 -11.05
CA GLY A 118 0.16 -14.44 -10.45
C GLY A 118 0.74 -14.29 -9.04
N LEU A 119 1.03 -13.04 -8.66
CA LEU A 119 1.35 -12.64 -7.28
C LEU A 119 0.63 -11.33 -6.95
N LEU A 120 -0.12 -11.29 -5.86
CA LEU A 120 -0.64 -10.06 -5.27
C LEU A 120 0.12 -9.75 -3.98
N ILE A 121 0.62 -8.52 -3.85
CA ILE A 121 1.22 -7.98 -2.63
C ILE A 121 0.28 -6.88 -2.12
N GLN A 122 -0.46 -7.16 -1.05
CA GLN A 122 -1.44 -6.24 -0.47
C GLN A 122 -0.95 -5.67 0.85
N LEU A 123 -1.09 -4.35 1.03
CA LEU A 123 -0.90 -3.64 2.29
C LEU A 123 -2.19 -2.96 2.70
N VAL A 124 -2.64 -3.20 3.93
CA VAL A 124 -3.70 -2.45 4.62
C VAL A 124 -3.05 -1.71 5.80
N THR A 125 -3.30 -0.41 5.93
CA THR A 125 -2.63 0.43 6.95
C THR A 125 -3.50 0.77 8.15
N GLU A 126 -4.83 0.58 8.08
CA GLU A 126 -5.73 0.80 9.21
C GLU A 126 -5.25 0.04 10.45
N PRO A 127 -5.06 0.71 11.61
CA PRO A 127 -4.45 0.09 12.80
C PRO A 127 -5.12 -1.20 13.27
N SER A 128 -6.45 -1.31 13.15
CA SER A 128 -7.23 -2.48 13.53
C SER A 128 -7.03 -3.68 12.60
N GLN A 129 -6.59 -3.44 11.35
CA GLN A 129 -6.48 -4.45 10.28
C GLN A 129 -5.09 -4.47 9.64
N ARG A 130 -4.15 -3.70 10.20
CA ARG A 130 -2.81 -3.51 9.63
C ARG A 130 -2.15 -4.83 9.30
N SER A 131 -1.93 -5.05 8.01
CA SER A 131 -1.38 -6.31 7.52
C SER A 131 -0.68 -6.11 6.17
N VAL A 132 0.28 -6.98 5.90
CA VAL A 132 0.79 -7.22 4.55
C VAL A 132 0.52 -8.67 4.19
N VAL A 133 -0.11 -8.89 3.05
CA VAL A 133 -0.49 -10.22 2.55
C VAL A 133 0.15 -10.44 1.19
N PHE A 134 0.75 -11.62 1.00
CA PHE A 134 1.13 -12.13 -0.31
C PHE A 134 0.16 -13.25 -0.67
N GLU A 135 -0.44 -13.13 -1.85
CA GLU A 135 -1.31 -14.15 -2.42
C GLU A 135 -0.67 -14.64 -3.71
N THR A 136 -0.37 -15.93 -3.79
CA THR A 136 0.34 -16.55 -4.90
C THR A 136 -0.58 -17.47 -5.69
N GLY A 137 -0.51 -17.42 -7.01
CA GLY A 137 -1.13 -18.42 -7.85
C GLY A 137 -0.39 -19.76 -7.75
N TYR A 138 -1.11 -20.85 -7.96
CA TYR A 138 -0.59 -22.21 -7.82
C TYR A 138 0.67 -22.47 -8.64
N GLY A 139 0.80 -21.83 -9.81
CA GLY A 139 1.96 -22.00 -10.71
C GLY A 139 3.28 -21.45 -10.17
N ILE A 140 3.26 -20.60 -9.14
CA ILE A 140 4.48 -20.06 -8.52
C ILE A 140 4.68 -20.51 -7.06
N GLU A 141 3.76 -21.25 -6.48
CA GLU A 141 3.89 -21.75 -5.09
C GLU A 141 5.13 -22.63 -4.90
N GLY A 142 5.52 -23.37 -5.92
CA GLY A 142 6.73 -24.20 -5.88
C GLY A 142 8.03 -23.41 -5.76
N VAL A 143 8.07 -22.17 -6.21
CA VAL A 143 9.25 -21.28 -6.19
C VAL A 143 9.11 -20.16 -5.16
N LEU A 144 7.89 -19.70 -4.90
CA LEU A 144 7.59 -18.68 -3.91
C LEU A 144 6.53 -19.20 -2.89
N PRO A 145 6.85 -20.25 -2.11
CA PRO A 145 5.94 -20.77 -1.11
C PRO A 145 5.76 -19.81 0.06
N ASP A 146 4.69 -19.97 0.82
CA ASP A 146 4.33 -19.15 1.98
C ASP A 146 5.49 -18.90 2.94
N ALA A 147 6.32 -19.90 3.20
CA ALA A 147 7.47 -19.76 4.08
C ALA A 147 8.53 -18.78 3.55
N ILE A 148 8.68 -18.69 2.24
CA ILE A 148 9.56 -17.70 1.59
C ILE A 148 8.89 -16.32 1.64
N CYS A 149 7.61 -16.22 1.27
CA CYS A 149 6.84 -14.98 1.38
C CYS A 149 6.94 -14.40 2.79
N TYR A 150 6.70 -15.19 3.81
CA TYR A 150 6.81 -14.78 5.21
C TYR A 150 8.22 -14.28 5.57
N ARG A 151 9.28 -15.00 5.16
CA ARG A 151 10.67 -14.56 5.42
C ARG A 151 11.00 -13.23 4.74
N LEU A 152 10.55 -13.02 3.49
CA LEU A 152 10.74 -11.78 2.75
C LEU A 152 10.02 -10.62 3.45
N GLN A 153 8.78 -10.84 3.87
CA GLN A 153 8.01 -9.85 4.64
C GLN A 153 8.74 -9.47 5.94
N GLN A 154 9.09 -10.47 6.77
CA GLN A 154 9.70 -10.21 8.08
C GLN A 154 11.04 -9.49 7.97
N ARG A 155 11.86 -9.85 6.99
CA ARG A 155 13.23 -9.33 6.86
C ARG A 155 13.28 -7.96 6.18
N TYR A 156 12.47 -7.74 5.16
CA TYR A 156 12.62 -6.59 4.28
C TYR A 156 11.48 -5.57 4.37
N MET A 157 10.29 -5.98 4.81
CA MET A 157 9.14 -5.07 4.90
C MET A 157 8.87 -4.63 6.34
N MET A 158 8.78 -5.59 7.28
CA MET A 158 8.31 -5.32 8.64
C MET A 158 9.10 -4.26 9.41
N PRO A 159 10.44 -4.09 9.26
CA PRO A 159 11.16 -3.03 9.96
C PRO A 159 10.61 -1.63 9.62
N ASP A 160 10.40 -1.33 8.34
CA ASP A 160 9.90 -0.03 7.90
C ASP A 160 8.37 0.10 8.14
N LEU A 161 7.60 -0.96 7.88
CA LEU A 161 6.14 -0.95 8.13
C LEU A 161 5.83 -0.70 9.61
N LYS A 162 6.58 -1.29 10.53
CA LYS A 162 6.44 -1.05 11.98
C LYS A 162 6.86 0.37 12.37
N ALA A 163 7.81 0.96 11.66
CA ALA A 163 8.22 2.35 11.84
C ALA A 163 7.23 3.35 11.23
N GLY A 164 6.22 2.88 10.48
CA GLY A 164 5.25 3.71 9.78
C GLY A 164 5.71 4.17 8.39
N ASP A 165 6.90 3.76 7.94
CA ASP A 165 7.38 4.04 6.59
C ASP A 165 6.87 2.97 5.62
N TYR A 166 5.60 3.09 5.27
CA TYR A 166 4.91 2.13 4.41
C TYR A 166 5.49 2.10 2.99
N SER A 167 5.88 3.26 2.46
CA SER A 167 6.43 3.37 1.10
C SER A 167 7.75 2.62 0.99
N ALA A 168 8.70 2.90 1.89
CA ALA A 168 9.98 2.20 1.92
C ALA A 168 9.81 0.69 2.18
N GLY A 169 8.90 0.30 3.09
CA GLY A 169 8.60 -1.10 3.37
C GLY A 169 8.10 -1.85 2.14
N MET A 170 7.19 -1.26 1.38
CA MET A 170 6.67 -1.85 0.15
C MET A 170 7.74 -1.94 -0.93
N LEU A 171 8.51 -0.87 -1.17
CA LEU A 171 9.61 -0.89 -2.13
C LEU A 171 10.65 -1.96 -1.81
N LYS A 172 11.14 -2.03 -0.56
CA LYS A 172 12.13 -3.04 -0.13
C LYS A 172 11.59 -4.46 -0.25
N GLY A 173 10.30 -4.66 0.05
CA GLY A 173 9.63 -5.94 -0.14
C GLY A 173 9.62 -6.38 -1.59
N VAL A 174 9.20 -5.50 -2.50
CA VAL A 174 9.18 -5.78 -3.94
C VAL A 174 10.60 -6.01 -4.47
N MET A 175 11.59 -5.21 -4.05
CA MET A 175 12.99 -5.44 -4.42
C MET A 175 13.47 -6.83 -3.97
N ALA A 176 13.11 -7.26 -2.77
CA ALA A 176 13.49 -8.57 -2.23
C ALA A 176 12.82 -9.72 -3.00
N VAL A 177 11.53 -9.59 -3.33
CA VAL A 177 10.78 -10.53 -4.17
C VAL A 177 11.40 -10.62 -5.55
N THR A 178 11.63 -9.47 -6.21
CA THR A 178 12.26 -9.42 -7.55
C THR A 178 13.62 -10.11 -7.52
N LYS A 179 14.48 -9.77 -6.57
CA LYS A 179 15.79 -10.40 -6.42
C LYS A 179 15.69 -11.90 -6.21
N TYR A 180 14.73 -12.35 -5.40
CA TYR A 180 14.52 -13.77 -5.14
C TYR A 180 14.08 -14.51 -6.40
N LEU A 181 13.06 -13.98 -7.10
CA LEU A 181 12.55 -14.58 -8.34
C LEU A 181 13.59 -14.61 -9.46
N MET A 182 14.44 -13.59 -9.57
CA MET A 182 15.52 -13.51 -10.57
C MET A 182 16.79 -14.29 -10.17
N SER A 183 16.78 -14.95 -9.01
CA SER A 183 17.96 -15.69 -8.55
C SER A 183 18.10 -17.07 -9.23
N SER A 184 19.33 -17.63 -9.18
CA SER A 184 19.60 -18.98 -9.70
C SER A 184 18.82 -20.09 -8.98
N ASP A 185 18.27 -19.81 -7.78
CA ASP A 185 17.43 -20.76 -7.06
C ASP A 185 16.05 -20.87 -7.69
N TYR A 186 15.53 -19.77 -8.25
CA TYR A 186 14.33 -19.81 -9.10
C TYR A 186 14.56 -20.64 -10.36
N GLU A 187 15.67 -20.43 -11.07
CA GLU A 187 15.99 -21.19 -12.27
C GLU A 187 16.11 -22.69 -12.01
N ARG A 188 16.74 -23.09 -10.91
CA ARG A 188 16.84 -24.50 -10.50
C ARG A 188 15.50 -25.12 -10.14
N ALA A 189 14.64 -24.39 -9.42
CA ALA A 189 13.30 -24.86 -9.07
C ALA A 189 12.39 -24.98 -10.32
N GLY A 190 12.48 -24.04 -11.27
CA GLY A 190 11.72 -24.05 -12.53
C GLY A 190 12.18 -25.15 -13.50
N MET A 191 13.48 -25.43 -13.58
CA MET A 191 14.03 -26.46 -14.49
C MET A 191 13.76 -27.89 -14.01
N THR A 192 13.62 -28.14 -12.71
CA THR A 192 13.22 -29.45 -12.18
C THR A 192 11.78 -29.81 -12.55
N GLY A 193 10.87 -28.85 -12.65
CA GLY A 193 9.46 -29.08 -13.07
C GLY A 193 9.33 -29.42 -14.57
N ASN A 194 10.19 -28.87 -15.42
CA ASN A 194 10.08 -29.06 -16.87
C ASN A 194 10.83 -30.30 -17.42
N ARG A 195 11.71 -30.92 -16.64
CA ARG A 195 12.46 -32.10 -17.07
C ARG A 195 11.67 -33.41 -16.97
N PHE A 196 10.53 -33.42 -16.26
CA PHE A 196 9.69 -34.60 -16.14
C PHE A 196 8.58 -34.70 -17.22
N SER A 197 8.37 -33.65 -18.02
CA SER A 197 7.35 -33.65 -19.08
C SER A 197 7.83 -33.96 -20.50
N SER A 198 9.12 -34.26 -20.72
CA SER A 198 9.69 -34.48 -22.04
C SER A 198 10.21 -35.92 -22.28
N SER A 199 9.80 -36.90 -21.46
CA SER A 199 10.11 -38.32 -21.67
C SER A 199 8.86 -39.18 -21.53
N SER A 200 7.99 -39.09 -22.53
CA SER A 200 6.95 -40.10 -22.80
C SER A 200 6.74 -40.18 -24.30
#